data_63b274885e0f12fcaa489f1ce208bc7b
#
_entry.id   63b274885e0f12fcaa489f1ce208bc7b
#
_cell.length_a   1.000
_cell.length_b   1.000
_cell.length_c   1.000
_cell.angle_alpha   90.00
_cell.angle_beta   90.00
_cell.angle_gamma   90.00
#
_symmetry.space_group_name_H-M   'P 1'
#
loop_
_entity.id
_entity.type
_entity.pdbx_description
1 polymer ?
#
loop_
_entity_poly.entity_id
_entity_poly.type
_entity_poly.pdbx_seq_one_letter_code
_entity_poly.pdbx_strand_id
1 'polypeptide(L)'
;MSDTEIYTPTSDGRHQRSRDSKRKIVTAMLELVRAGVIAPTAEEVAARANVGLRTVFRRFKDMESLYAEMSLAISQKVAPLLDEAPSHEDWRQNFRQLLERRLQLYEIIMPYRIAANAMKLKSNILLSRHSELVRDERKLLRGVLPGFLLA
;
A
#
# COMPACT_ATOMS: atom_id res chain seq x y z
N MET A 1 -50.68 27.69 -6.52
CA MET A 1 -49.87 26.73 -7.30
C MET A 1 -48.57 26.52 -6.49
N SER A 2 -48.52 25.40 -5.81
CA SER A 2 -47.44 25.10 -4.84
C SER A 2 -46.51 24.13 -5.50
N ASP A 3 -45.30 24.60 -5.82
CA ASP A 3 -44.20 23.74 -6.28
C ASP A 3 -43.65 22.94 -5.10
N THR A 4 -44.00 21.66 -5.07
CA THR A 4 -43.40 20.71 -4.15
C THR A 4 -42.07 20.24 -4.75
N GLU A 5 -40.99 20.85 -4.37
CA GLU A 5 -39.64 20.32 -4.65
C GLU A 5 -39.50 18.95 -4.00
N ILE A 6 -39.46 17.93 -4.83
CA ILE A 6 -39.15 16.56 -4.43
C ILE A 6 -37.64 16.50 -4.10
N TYR A 7 -37.33 16.60 -2.80
CA TYR A 7 -35.96 16.32 -2.30
C TYR A 7 -35.64 14.84 -2.55
N THR A 8 -34.91 14.56 -3.61
CA THR A 8 -34.27 13.26 -3.82
C THR A 8 -32.99 13.20 -2.99
N PRO A 9 -32.91 12.36 -1.93
CA PRO A 9 -31.65 12.23 -1.18
C PRO A 9 -30.62 11.56 -2.08
N THR A 10 -29.63 12.32 -2.52
CA THR A 10 -28.57 11.92 -3.39
C THR A 10 -27.83 10.70 -2.82
N SER A 11 -27.81 9.61 -3.58
CA SER A 11 -27.01 8.39 -3.33
C SER A 11 -25.51 8.72 -3.16
N ASP A 12 -25.06 9.86 -3.65
CA ASP A 12 -23.71 10.39 -3.64
C ASP A 12 -23.17 10.62 -2.21
N GLY A 13 -23.95 11.17 -1.29
CA GLY A 13 -23.50 11.41 0.09
C GLY A 13 -23.26 10.13 0.92
N ARG A 14 -23.93 9.01 0.59
CA ARG A 14 -23.66 7.71 1.21
C ARG A 14 -22.38 7.08 0.68
N HIS A 15 -22.17 7.16 -0.62
CA HIS A 15 -20.95 6.66 -1.27
C HIS A 15 -19.71 7.47 -0.85
N GLN A 16 -19.85 8.78 -0.70
CA GLN A 16 -18.75 9.64 -0.24
C GLN A 16 -18.38 9.31 1.21
N ARG A 17 -19.33 9.24 2.14
CA ARG A 17 -19.09 8.84 3.55
C ARG A 17 -18.50 7.43 3.66
N SER A 18 -18.86 6.54 2.74
CA SER A 18 -18.31 5.19 2.66
C SER A 18 -16.84 5.20 2.30
N ARG A 19 -16.46 5.94 1.25
CA ARG A 19 -15.08 6.12 0.81
C ARG A 19 -14.22 6.80 1.87
N ASP A 20 -14.75 7.83 2.52
CA ASP A 20 -14.06 8.55 3.59
C ASP A 20 -13.77 7.66 4.80
N SER A 21 -14.74 6.80 5.20
CA SER A 21 -14.52 5.84 6.27
C SER A 21 -13.45 4.80 5.90
N LYS A 22 -13.47 4.28 4.67
CA LYS A 22 -12.46 3.34 4.19
C LYS A 22 -11.07 3.97 4.24
N ARG A 23 -10.93 5.18 3.72
CA ARG A 23 -9.67 5.94 3.71
C ARG A 23 -9.13 6.19 5.13
N LYS A 24 -10.00 6.62 6.08
CA LYS A 24 -9.62 6.83 7.49
C LYS A 24 -9.06 5.55 8.13
N ILE A 25 -9.68 4.41 7.88
CA ILE A 25 -9.24 3.12 8.43
C ILE A 25 -7.88 2.72 7.86
N VAL A 26 -7.68 2.85 6.54
CA VAL A 26 -6.39 2.55 5.90
C VAL A 26 -5.30 3.50 6.41
N THR A 27 -5.59 4.79 6.55
CA THR A 27 -4.65 5.78 7.10
C THR A 27 -4.26 5.42 8.54
N ALA A 28 -5.22 5.07 9.39
CA ALA A 28 -4.97 4.65 10.77
C ALA A 28 -4.07 3.40 10.83
N MET A 29 -4.31 2.42 9.95
CA MET A 29 -3.47 1.23 9.83
C MET A 29 -2.03 1.60 9.44
N LEU A 30 -1.85 2.48 8.46
CA LEU A 30 -0.54 2.98 8.04
C LEU A 30 0.20 3.70 9.17
N GLU A 31 -0.51 4.52 9.95
CA GLU A 31 0.07 5.25 11.08
C GLU A 31 0.52 4.33 12.21
N LEU A 32 -0.28 3.31 12.57
CA LEU A 32 0.07 2.33 13.58
C LEU A 32 1.32 1.53 13.18
N VAL A 33 1.36 1.05 11.94
CA VAL A 33 2.52 0.31 11.43
C VAL A 33 3.77 1.19 11.38
N ARG A 34 3.64 2.45 10.96
CA ARG A 34 4.74 3.42 10.97
C ARG A 34 5.24 3.73 12.39
N ALA A 35 4.35 3.71 13.37
CA ALA A 35 4.69 3.86 14.78
C ALA A 35 5.33 2.60 15.41
N GLY A 36 5.53 1.52 14.63
CA GLY A 36 6.20 0.30 15.07
C GLY A 36 5.27 -0.84 15.51
N VAL A 37 3.95 -0.70 15.36
CA VAL A 37 3.01 -1.77 15.65
C VAL A 37 3.06 -2.80 14.52
N ILE A 38 3.67 -3.96 14.76
CA ILE A 38 3.90 -4.98 13.71
C ILE A 38 2.59 -5.67 13.30
N ALA A 39 1.69 -5.91 14.25
CA ALA A 39 0.43 -6.62 13.99
C ALA A 39 -0.76 -5.87 14.63
N PRO A 40 -1.16 -4.70 14.08
CA PRO A 40 -2.30 -3.95 14.60
C PRO A 40 -3.57 -4.79 14.63
N THR A 41 -4.31 -4.73 15.73
CA THR A 41 -5.62 -5.34 15.86
C THR A 41 -6.71 -4.46 15.25
N ALA A 42 -7.88 -5.04 14.99
CA ALA A 42 -9.03 -4.28 14.47
C ALA A 42 -9.49 -3.19 15.46
N GLU A 43 -9.37 -3.46 16.76
CA GLU A 43 -9.69 -2.52 17.85
C GLU A 43 -8.74 -1.31 17.84
N GLU A 44 -7.43 -1.57 17.73
CA GLU A 44 -6.42 -0.50 17.66
C GLU A 44 -6.62 0.37 16.43
N VAL A 45 -6.91 -0.26 15.28
CA VAL A 45 -7.21 0.47 14.04
C VAL A 45 -8.51 1.28 14.17
N ALA A 46 -9.57 0.72 14.77
CA ALA A 46 -10.83 1.41 14.99
C ALA A 46 -10.65 2.64 15.90
N ALA A 47 -9.92 2.47 17.01
CA ALA A 47 -9.60 3.55 17.94
C ALA A 47 -8.78 4.65 17.25
N ARG A 48 -7.75 4.29 16.50
CA ARG A 48 -6.89 5.24 15.78
C ARG A 48 -7.64 5.99 14.68
N ALA A 49 -8.56 5.31 13.97
CA ALA A 49 -9.38 5.89 12.91
C ALA A 49 -10.55 6.74 13.44
N ASN A 50 -10.79 6.72 14.76
CA ASN A 50 -11.96 7.29 15.41
C ASN A 50 -13.27 6.79 14.78
N VAL A 51 -13.39 5.46 14.65
CA VAL A 51 -14.60 4.78 14.17
C VAL A 51 -14.95 3.61 15.08
N GLY A 52 -16.20 3.17 15.07
CA GLY A 52 -16.57 1.94 15.78
C GLY A 52 -16.00 0.69 15.11
N LEU A 53 -15.65 -0.35 15.89
CA LEU A 53 -15.17 -1.64 15.41
C LEU A 53 -16.07 -2.25 14.33
N ARG A 54 -17.39 -2.16 14.50
CA ARG A 54 -18.39 -2.58 13.50
C ARG A 54 -18.20 -1.86 12.16
N THR A 55 -17.71 -0.62 12.16
CA THR A 55 -17.46 0.12 10.94
C THR A 55 -16.23 -0.45 10.21
N VAL A 56 -15.20 -0.86 10.94
CA VAL A 56 -14.02 -1.54 10.35
C VAL A 56 -14.50 -2.79 9.60
N PHE A 57 -15.21 -3.71 10.25
CA PHE A 57 -15.68 -4.95 9.63
C PHE A 57 -16.79 -4.75 8.57
N ARG A 58 -17.48 -3.62 8.57
CA ARG A 58 -18.37 -3.25 7.47
C ARG A 58 -17.60 -2.81 6.22
N ARG A 59 -16.37 -2.29 6.35
CA ARG A 59 -15.54 -1.82 5.24
C ARG A 59 -14.55 -2.87 4.76
N PHE A 60 -14.10 -3.73 5.65
CA PHE A 60 -13.13 -4.78 5.40
C PHE A 60 -13.65 -6.09 5.96
N LYS A 61 -13.72 -7.09 5.10
CA LYS A 61 -14.23 -8.43 5.47
C LYS A 61 -13.45 -9.00 6.67
N ASP A 62 -12.14 -8.77 6.68
CA ASP A 62 -11.19 -9.28 7.65
C ASP A 62 -9.93 -8.40 7.69
N MET A 63 -9.02 -8.69 8.59
CA MET A 63 -7.73 -8.00 8.67
C MET A 63 -6.85 -8.23 7.45
N GLU A 64 -6.96 -9.37 6.80
CA GLU A 64 -6.21 -9.67 5.57
C GLU A 64 -6.55 -8.66 4.46
N SER A 65 -7.83 -8.39 4.24
CA SER A 65 -8.28 -7.39 3.27
C SER A 65 -7.82 -5.97 3.61
N LEU A 66 -7.70 -5.64 4.90
CA LEU A 66 -7.14 -4.37 5.35
C LEU A 66 -5.63 -4.29 5.10
N TYR A 67 -4.86 -5.36 5.37
CA TYR A 67 -3.44 -5.43 5.02
C TYR A 67 -3.21 -5.34 3.51
N ALA A 68 -4.07 -5.94 2.70
CA ALA A 68 -3.99 -5.84 1.25
C ALA A 68 -4.19 -4.40 0.76
N GLU A 69 -5.16 -3.67 1.33
CA GLU A 69 -5.38 -2.24 1.03
C GLU A 69 -4.22 -1.36 1.52
N MET A 70 -3.67 -1.64 2.70
CA MET A 70 -2.46 -0.96 3.19
C MET A 70 -1.31 -1.13 2.21
N SER A 71 -1.05 -2.36 1.76
CA SER A 71 0.01 -2.68 0.80
C SER A 71 -0.21 -1.96 -0.53
N LEU A 72 -1.45 -1.90 -1.02
CA LEU A 72 -1.81 -1.15 -2.23
C LEU A 72 -1.55 0.35 -2.07
N ALA A 73 -1.96 0.94 -0.95
CA ALA A 73 -1.76 2.36 -0.68
C ALA A 73 -0.25 2.73 -0.64
N ILE A 74 0.58 1.88 -0.04
CA ILE A 74 2.04 2.06 -0.03
C ILE A 74 2.62 1.91 -1.44
N SER A 75 2.22 0.88 -2.20
CA SER A 75 2.69 0.70 -3.59
C SER A 75 2.38 1.91 -4.45
N GLN A 76 1.17 2.46 -4.35
CA GLN A 76 0.78 3.68 -5.08
C GLN A 76 1.61 4.91 -4.66
N LYS A 77 1.91 5.04 -3.36
CA LYS A 77 2.71 6.14 -2.82
C LYS A 77 4.14 6.12 -3.32
N VAL A 78 4.73 4.94 -3.47
CA VAL A 78 6.14 4.78 -3.87
C VAL A 78 6.33 4.55 -5.37
N ALA A 79 5.27 4.32 -6.13
CA ALA A 79 5.34 4.12 -7.58
C ALA A 79 6.17 5.19 -8.31
N PRO A 80 6.05 6.50 -8.02
CA PRO A 80 6.88 7.52 -8.67
C PRO A 80 8.39 7.36 -8.44
N LEU A 81 8.81 6.71 -7.34
CA LEU A 81 10.21 6.43 -7.05
C LEU A 81 10.76 5.24 -7.86
N LEU A 82 9.88 4.47 -8.50
CA LEU A 82 10.23 3.26 -9.25
C LEU A 82 10.29 3.48 -10.76
N ASP A 83 9.64 4.53 -11.29
CA ASP A 83 9.36 4.70 -12.73
C ASP A 83 10.49 5.37 -13.52
N GLU A 84 11.65 5.66 -12.92
CA GLU A 84 12.73 6.30 -13.66
C GLU A 84 13.57 5.28 -14.42
N ALA A 85 13.58 5.43 -15.75
CA ALA A 85 14.42 4.66 -16.64
C ALA A 85 15.92 4.97 -16.44
N PRO A 86 16.83 4.05 -16.78
CA PRO A 86 18.26 4.31 -16.84
C PRO A 86 18.55 5.53 -17.73
N SER A 87 19.31 6.50 -17.22
CA SER A 87 19.54 7.79 -17.90
C SER A 87 21.01 7.99 -18.36
N HIS A 88 21.89 7.05 -18.02
CA HIS A 88 23.33 7.12 -18.33
C HIS A 88 23.72 6.05 -19.35
N GLU A 89 24.74 6.33 -20.15
CA GLU A 89 25.35 5.35 -21.06
C GLU A 89 26.16 4.28 -20.29
N ASP A 90 26.78 4.67 -19.17
CA ASP A 90 27.53 3.75 -18.32
C ASP A 90 26.58 3.01 -17.34
N TRP A 91 26.52 1.69 -17.47
CA TRP A 91 25.72 0.84 -16.61
C TRP A 91 26.10 0.94 -15.11
N ARG A 92 27.36 1.27 -14.76
CA ARG A 92 27.78 1.43 -13.36
C ARG A 92 27.12 2.64 -12.71
N GLN A 93 26.95 3.72 -13.47
CA GLN A 93 26.23 4.92 -13.01
C GLN A 93 24.76 4.62 -12.84
N ASN A 94 24.12 3.94 -13.79
CA ASN A 94 22.72 3.50 -13.68
C ASN A 94 22.52 2.57 -12.48
N PHE A 95 23.43 1.64 -12.24
CA PHE A 95 23.38 0.73 -11.10
C PHE A 95 23.50 1.46 -9.76
N ARG A 96 24.44 2.43 -9.66
CA ARG A 96 24.58 3.27 -8.46
C ARG A 96 23.30 4.06 -8.19
N GLN A 97 22.75 4.70 -9.19
CA GLN A 97 21.49 5.45 -9.10
C GLN A 97 20.34 4.55 -8.68
N LEU A 98 20.24 3.33 -9.22
CA LEU A 98 19.26 2.34 -8.81
C LEU A 98 19.41 1.97 -7.33
N LEU A 99 20.63 1.74 -6.85
CA LEU A 99 20.89 1.40 -5.44
C LEU A 99 20.49 2.55 -4.50
N GLU A 100 20.87 3.79 -4.80
CA GLU A 100 20.54 4.97 -4.00
C GLU A 100 19.00 5.13 -3.85
N ARG A 101 18.28 4.99 -4.95
CA ARG A 101 16.80 5.02 -4.94
C ARG A 101 16.21 3.86 -4.14
N ARG A 102 16.80 2.67 -4.26
CA ARG A 102 16.35 1.50 -3.49
C ARG A 102 16.54 1.68 -2.00
N LEU A 103 17.64 2.28 -1.57
CA LEU A 103 17.84 2.61 -0.15
C LEU A 103 16.74 3.55 0.36
N GLN A 104 16.48 4.65 -0.35
CA GLN A 104 15.39 5.58 -0.01
C GLN A 104 14.02 4.89 0.03
N LEU A 105 13.73 4.06 -0.97
CA LEU A 105 12.50 3.28 -1.03
C LEU A 105 12.36 2.36 0.17
N TYR A 106 13.41 1.60 0.51
CA TYR A 106 13.37 0.66 1.63
C TYR A 106 13.21 1.35 2.98
N GLU A 107 13.77 2.53 3.20
CA GLU A 107 13.52 3.33 4.40
C GLU A 107 12.02 3.65 4.56
N ILE A 108 11.33 3.96 3.46
CA ILE A 108 9.90 4.25 3.48
C ILE A 108 9.05 3.01 3.71
N ILE A 109 9.35 1.90 2.98
CA ILE A 109 8.47 0.73 2.94
C ILE A 109 8.75 -0.32 4.01
N MET A 110 9.92 -0.29 4.66
CA MET A 110 10.36 -1.35 5.57
C MET A 110 9.36 -1.65 6.70
N PRO A 111 8.80 -0.66 7.42
CA PRO A 111 7.81 -0.93 8.47
C PRO A 111 6.61 -1.71 7.94
N TYR A 112 6.11 -1.33 6.76
CA TYR A 112 4.95 -1.98 6.13
C TYR A 112 5.26 -3.38 5.61
N ARG A 113 6.47 -3.61 5.12
CA ARG A 113 6.94 -4.96 4.73
C ARG A 113 7.05 -5.90 5.92
N ILE A 114 7.55 -5.41 7.05
CA ILE A 114 7.64 -6.20 8.30
C ILE A 114 6.23 -6.60 8.75
N ALA A 115 5.30 -5.64 8.81
CA ALA A 115 3.91 -5.90 9.20
C ALA A 115 3.21 -6.86 8.23
N ALA A 116 3.37 -6.66 6.92
CA ALA A 116 2.80 -7.56 5.91
C ALA A 116 3.41 -8.97 5.96
N ASN A 117 4.72 -9.10 6.23
CA ASN A 117 5.37 -10.39 6.38
C ASN A 117 4.89 -11.18 7.61
N ALA A 118 4.55 -10.51 8.71
CA ALA A 118 3.96 -11.16 9.88
C ALA A 118 2.63 -11.86 9.54
N MET A 119 1.90 -11.33 8.55
CA MET A 119 0.63 -11.90 8.07
C MET A 119 0.76 -12.78 6.81
N LYS A 120 1.90 -12.71 6.12
CA LYS A 120 2.11 -13.37 4.80
C LYS A 120 1.85 -14.87 4.82
N LEU A 121 2.31 -15.56 5.85
CA LEU A 121 2.12 -17.03 5.98
C LEU A 121 0.65 -17.44 6.17
N LYS A 122 -0.22 -16.48 6.50
CA LYS A 122 -1.66 -16.68 6.71
C LYS A 122 -2.50 -16.13 5.54
N SER A 123 -1.85 -15.57 4.50
CA SER A 123 -2.55 -14.86 3.42
C SER A 123 -1.94 -15.17 2.05
N ASN A 124 -2.70 -15.84 1.20
CA ASN A 124 -2.34 -16.08 -0.20
C ASN A 124 -2.21 -14.77 -1.01
N ILE A 125 -3.01 -13.75 -0.68
CA ILE A 125 -2.96 -12.44 -1.34
C ILE A 125 -1.63 -11.75 -1.06
N LEU A 126 -1.19 -11.72 0.20
CA LEU A 126 0.08 -11.11 0.58
C LEU A 126 1.28 -11.89 0.05
N LEU A 127 1.17 -13.22 -0.03
CA LEU A 127 2.19 -14.08 -0.63
C LEU A 127 2.34 -13.80 -2.13
N SER A 128 1.24 -13.70 -2.86
CA SER A 128 1.24 -13.37 -4.31
C SER A 128 1.87 -12.00 -4.57
N ARG A 129 1.47 -10.97 -3.82
CA ARG A 129 2.05 -9.61 -3.93
C ARG A 129 3.56 -9.58 -3.64
N HIS A 130 4.02 -10.36 -2.66
CA HIS A 130 5.45 -10.47 -2.40
C HIS A 130 6.20 -11.07 -3.59
N SER A 131 5.65 -12.11 -4.22
CA SER A 131 6.24 -12.75 -5.40
C SER A 131 6.28 -11.82 -6.61
N GLU A 132 5.26 -10.98 -6.79
CA GLU A 132 5.23 -9.94 -7.83
C GLU A 132 6.34 -8.91 -7.62
N LEU A 133 6.50 -8.38 -6.40
CA LEU A 133 7.57 -7.45 -6.07
C LEU A 133 8.96 -8.01 -6.36
N VAL A 134 9.23 -9.26 -5.96
CA VAL A 134 10.52 -9.92 -6.24
C VAL A 134 10.77 -10.07 -7.74
N ARG A 135 9.73 -10.36 -8.51
CA ARG A 135 9.81 -10.46 -9.98
C ARG A 135 10.17 -9.13 -10.61
N ASP A 136 9.50 -8.07 -10.17
CA ASP A 136 9.71 -6.71 -10.70
C ASP A 136 11.11 -6.20 -10.35
N GLU A 137 11.60 -6.46 -9.14
CA GLU A 137 12.98 -6.13 -8.73
C GLU A 137 14.01 -6.86 -9.58
N ARG A 138 13.81 -8.15 -9.85
CA ARG A 138 14.69 -8.91 -10.77
C ARG A 138 14.68 -8.36 -12.19
N LYS A 139 13.52 -7.95 -12.69
CA LYS A 139 13.40 -7.35 -14.03
C LYS A 139 14.16 -6.02 -14.11
N LEU A 140 14.06 -5.18 -13.10
CA LEU A 140 14.79 -3.93 -13.03
C LEU A 140 16.31 -4.12 -13.00
N LEU A 141 16.80 -5.04 -12.16
CA LEU A 141 18.23 -5.38 -12.10
C LEU A 141 18.74 -5.86 -13.46
N ARG A 142 17.98 -6.73 -14.14
CA ARG A 142 18.35 -7.21 -15.48
C ARG A 142 18.37 -6.10 -16.52
N GLY A 143 17.56 -5.07 -16.38
CA GLY A 143 17.55 -3.92 -17.28
C GLY A 143 18.74 -2.98 -17.11
N VAL A 144 19.40 -2.99 -15.95
CA VAL A 144 20.53 -2.12 -15.63
C VAL A 144 21.86 -2.84 -15.77
N LEU A 145 21.92 -4.13 -15.49
CA LEU A 145 23.14 -4.92 -15.52
C LEU A 145 23.44 -5.43 -16.93
N PRO A 146 24.72 -5.40 -17.36
CA PRO A 146 25.11 -5.98 -18.63
C PRO A 146 24.96 -7.50 -18.63
N GLY A 147 24.64 -8.08 -19.81
CA GLY A 147 24.32 -9.49 -19.96
C GLY A 147 25.38 -10.46 -19.41
N PHE A 148 26.66 -10.09 -19.43
CA PHE A 148 27.73 -10.93 -18.91
C PHE A 148 27.75 -11.09 -17.38
N LEU A 149 27.03 -10.23 -16.64
CA LEU A 149 26.83 -10.36 -15.19
C LEU A 149 25.57 -11.15 -14.83
N LEU A 150 24.78 -11.54 -15.81
CA LEU A 150 23.50 -12.24 -15.62
C LEU A 150 23.59 -13.74 -16.03
N ALA A 151 24.75 -14.16 -16.48
CA ALA A 151 25.03 -15.54 -16.90
C ALA A 151 25.23 -16.49 -15.71
#